data_3db1addeaf57e61eb775da228daad8e3
#
_entry.id   3db1addeaf57e61eb775da228daad8e3
#
_cell.length_a   1.000
_cell.length_b   1.000
_cell.length_c   1.000
_cell.angle_alpha   90.00
_cell.angle_beta   90.00
_cell.angle_gamma   90.00
#
_symmetry.space_group_name_H-M   'P 1'
#
loop_
_entity.id
_entity.type
_entity.pdbx_description
1 polymer ?
#
loop_
_entity_poly.entity_id
_entity_poly.type
_entity_poly.pdbx_seq_one_letter_code
_entity_poly.pdbx_strand_id
1 'polypeptide(L)'
;MAVYIATVPPVGWEKVWDEAARRADYSGPRPPVITDMSVLIQHGADIGALVTRTVTRELLAAAPHLKLVQVPFAGVDSFDLATLREAGVPLANSHGNHEVTAEHAIALMFALTRRIIPYDRDLRQGIWHGFTTMDEPVIGLYGKTVGIAGLGHIGGHILRICRAMDMKVLGLKRTAGGAYSDLVDRAYGPEEKMEFLRASDFVVDVLPLTSETENFFGKAEFEAMRGHWFINIGRGGTVDEKALYEALKDGTLAGAGIDPWWVYPQQPVAKDPVTGRMLHPVFPAHEPFWELPNVVMSPHTGGFADVSVDGLWGESFENAIRADRGETPKNLVDLQRGY
;
A
#
# COMPACT_ATOMS: atom_id res chain seq x y z
N MET A 1 10.39 -23.09 21.45
CA MET A 1 9.21 -22.32 21.01
C MET A 1 9.20 -22.36 19.50
N ALA A 2 8.05 -22.25 18.87
CA ALA A 2 7.95 -22.48 17.43
C ALA A 2 7.32 -21.28 16.71
N VAL A 3 7.57 -21.17 15.41
CA VAL A 3 6.89 -20.23 14.51
C VAL A 3 5.55 -20.86 14.12
N TYR A 4 4.47 -20.06 14.13
CA TYR A 4 3.13 -20.45 13.70
C TYR A 4 2.61 -19.51 12.61
N ILE A 5 1.75 -20.04 11.71
CA ILE A 5 1.02 -19.26 10.73
C ILE A 5 -0.46 -19.31 11.07
N ALA A 6 -1.07 -18.15 11.32
CA ALA A 6 -2.49 -18.03 11.66
C ALA A 6 -3.29 -17.24 10.59
N THR A 7 -2.91 -17.41 9.37
CA THR A 7 -3.63 -16.90 8.18
C THR A 7 -3.46 -17.89 7.05
N VAL A 8 -4.31 -17.81 6.03
CA VAL A 8 -4.17 -18.68 4.84
C VAL A 8 -2.92 -18.21 4.06
N PRO A 9 -1.86 -19.01 4.02
CA PRO A 9 -0.69 -18.66 3.24
C PRO A 9 -0.94 -18.87 1.74
N PRO A 10 -0.17 -18.24 0.86
CA PRO A 10 -0.28 -18.43 -0.58
C PRO A 10 0.17 -19.82 -0.99
N VAL A 11 -0.27 -20.26 -2.18
CA VAL A 11 0.20 -21.52 -2.77
C VAL A 11 1.72 -21.46 -2.97
N GLY A 12 2.42 -22.51 -2.53
CA GLY A 12 3.88 -22.62 -2.65
C GLY A 12 4.68 -21.93 -1.53
N TRP A 13 4.02 -21.44 -0.47
CA TRP A 13 4.66 -20.81 0.68
C TRP A 13 5.75 -21.68 1.33
N GLU A 14 5.62 -23.00 1.24
CA GLU A 14 6.60 -23.94 1.79
C GLU A 14 7.99 -23.76 1.15
N LYS A 15 8.04 -23.46 -0.15
CA LYS A 15 9.30 -23.17 -0.84
C LYS A 15 9.90 -21.84 -0.37
N VAL A 16 9.05 -20.85 -0.13
CA VAL A 16 9.47 -19.53 0.38
C VAL A 16 10.03 -19.67 1.79
N TRP A 17 9.37 -20.49 2.63
CA TRP A 17 9.91 -20.83 3.97
C TRP A 17 11.26 -21.52 3.87
N ASP A 18 11.38 -22.59 3.08
CA ASP A 18 12.62 -23.35 2.95
C ASP A 18 13.79 -22.46 2.48
N GLU A 19 13.51 -21.52 1.58
CA GLU A 19 14.50 -20.57 1.10
C GLU A 19 14.91 -19.57 2.21
N ALA A 20 13.95 -19.04 2.97
CA ALA A 20 14.23 -18.17 4.12
C ALA A 20 15.02 -18.91 5.19
N ALA A 21 14.66 -20.15 5.52
CA ALA A 21 15.35 -21.00 6.47
C ALA A 21 16.78 -21.31 6.00
N ARG A 22 16.97 -21.63 4.73
CA ARG A 22 18.29 -21.88 4.14
C ARG A 22 19.19 -20.64 4.21
N ARG A 23 18.67 -19.46 3.85
CA ARG A 23 19.42 -18.18 3.93
C ARG A 23 19.83 -17.85 5.36
N ALA A 24 18.98 -18.17 6.31
CA ALA A 24 19.20 -17.92 7.71
C ALA A 24 20.01 -19.04 8.42
N ASP A 25 20.39 -20.10 7.73
CA ASP A 25 20.96 -21.33 8.34
C ASP A 25 20.13 -21.81 9.55
N TYR A 26 18.80 -21.93 9.31
CA TYR A 26 17.82 -22.30 10.33
C TYR A 26 17.34 -23.73 10.14
N SER A 27 17.52 -24.57 11.16
CA SER A 27 17.17 -26.00 11.15
C SER A 27 15.84 -26.33 11.83
N GLY A 28 15.07 -25.32 12.26
CA GLY A 28 13.75 -25.51 12.84
C GLY A 28 12.73 -26.06 11.84
N PRO A 29 11.64 -26.66 12.32
CA PRO A 29 10.61 -27.22 11.46
C PRO A 29 9.86 -26.13 10.69
N ARG A 30 9.20 -26.51 9.58
CA ARG A 30 8.23 -25.66 8.95
C ARG A 30 7.10 -25.31 9.91
N PRO A 31 6.60 -24.07 9.92
CA PRO A 31 5.55 -23.65 10.84
C PRO A 31 4.22 -24.37 10.54
N PRO A 32 3.49 -24.81 11.57
CA PRO A 32 2.12 -25.26 11.38
C PRO A 32 1.23 -24.10 10.97
N VAL A 33 0.24 -24.39 10.10
CA VAL A 33 -0.79 -23.44 9.67
C VAL A 33 -2.07 -23.73 10.47
N ILE A 34 -2.45 -22.82 11.35
CA ILE A 34 -3.67 -22.92 12.18
C ILE A 34 -4.47 -21.64 12.03
N THR A 35 -5.53 -21.67 11.22
CA THR A 35 -6.37 -20.49 10.92
C THR A 35 -7.55 -20.35 11.87
N ASP A 36 -7.91 -21.42 12.60
CA ASP A 36 -8.95 -21.37 13.64
C ASP A 36 -8.35 -20.78 14.94
N MET A 37 -8.87 -19.63 15.35
CA MET A 37 -8.38 -18.92 16.53
C MET A 37 -8.55 -19.72 17.82
N SER A 38 -9.63 -20.51 17.95
CA SER A 38 -9.88 -21.32 19.14
C SER A 38 -8.88 -22.48 19.29
N VAL A 39 -8.48 -23.06 18.16
CA VAL A 39 -7.42 -24.08 18.11
C VAL A 39 -6.05 -23.43 18.36
N LEU A 40 -5.77 -22.27 17.76
CA LEU A 40 -4.51 -21.56 17.93
C LEU A 40 -4.26 -21.19 19.41
N ILE A 41 -5.29 -20.76 20.13
CA ILE A 41 -5.22 -20.43 21.57
C ILE A 41 -4.77 -21.64 22.40
N GLN A 42 -5.19 -22.85 22.04
CA GLN A 42 -4.77 -24.07 22.72
C GLN A 42 -3.28 -24.37 22.59
N HIS A 43 -2.64 -23.86 21.52
CA HIS A 43 -1.20 -23.93 21.29
C HIS A 43 -0.44 -22.73 21.83
N GLY A 44 -1.10 -21.78 22.48
CA GLY A 44 -0.53 -20.50 22.87
C GLY A 44 0.83 -20.60 23.58
N ALA A 45 0.99 -21.55 24.52
CA ALA A 45 2.22 -21.75 25.27
C ALA A 45 3.44 -22.12 24.39
N ASP A 46 3.23 -22.67 23.20
CA ASP A 46 4.27 -23.11 22.29
C ASP A 46 4.67 -22.01 21.28
N ILE A 47 3.86 -20.95 21.14
CA ILE A 47 4.05 -19.92 20.13
C ILE A 47 5.18 -18.98 20.53
N GLY A 48 6.25 -18.96 19.73
CA GLY A 48 7.36 -18.01 19.86
C GLY A 48 7.27 -16.84 18.88
N ALA A 49 6.82 -17.08 17.64
CA ALA A 49 6.54 -16.06 16.66
C ALA A 49 5.28 -16.44 15.86
N LEU A 50 4.48 -15.45 15.51
CA LEU A 50 3.19 -15.64 14.86
C LEU A 50 3.07 -14.82 13.60
N VAL A 51 2.95 -15.47 12.44
CA VAL A 51 2.63 -14.83 11.16
C VAL A 51 1.11 -14.78 11.01
N THR A 52 0.51 -13.58 11.05
CA THR A 52 -0.96 -13.44 11.09
C THR A 52 -1.44 -12.11 10.50
N ARG A 53 -2.74 -12.02 10.27
CA ARG A 53 -3.47 -10.80 9.87
C ARG A 53 -4.26 -10.20 11.02
N THR A 54 -4.35 -10.88 12.14
CA THR A 54 -5.10 -10.43 13.31
C THR A 54 -4.57 -11.08 14.59
N VAL A 55 -4.80 -10.44 15.72
CA VAL A 55 -4.48 -10.95 17.04
C VAL A 55 -5.57 -10.55 18.01
N THR A 56 -5.89 -11.42 18.99
CA THR A 56 -6.89 -11.13 20.03
C THR A 56 -6.23 -11.07 21.40
N ARG A 57 -6.91 -10.41 22.35
CA ARG A 57 -6.46 -10.36 23.77
C ARG A 57 -6.35 -11.75 24.36
N GLU A 58 -7.30 -12.66 24.02
CA GLU A 58 -7.27 -14.05 24.51
C GLU A 58 -6.04 -14.79 24.01
N LEU A 59 -5.68 -14.62 22.73
CA LEU A 59 -4.48 -15.24 22.17
C LEU A 59 -3.21 -14.70 22.85
N LEU A 60 -3.11 -13.39 23.04
CA LEU A 60 -1.96 -12.79 23.72
C LEU A 60 -1.83 -13.30 25.16
N ALA A 61 -2.94 -13.45 25.89
CA ALA A 61 -2.94 -14.01 27.24
C ALA A 61 -2.53 -15.50 27.27
N ALA A 62 -2.90 -16.27 26.23
CA ALA A 62 -2.55 -17.68 26.11
C ALA A 62 -1.11 -17.93 25.62
N ALA A 63 -0.46 -16.91 25.03
CA ALA A 63 0.86 -17.02 24.42
C ALA A 63 1.95 -16.23 25.19
N PRO A 64 2.31 -16.63 26.43
CA PRO A 64 3.23 -15.89 27.30
C PRO A 64 4.66 -15.82 26.76
N HIS A 65 4.98 -16.62 25.76
CA HIS A 65 6.31 -16.70 25.15
C HIS A 65 6.36 -16.04 23.74
N LEU A 66 5.28 -15.41 23.32
CA LEU A 66 5.20 -14.74 22.01
C LEU A 66 6.14 -13.53 21.96
N LYS A 67 7.15 -13.61 21.08
CA LYS A 67 8.20 -12.61 20.91
C LYS A 67 7.96 -11.69 19.73
N LEU A 68 7.09 -12.11 18.78
CA LEU A 68 6.80 -11.36 17.57
C LEU A 68 5.43 -11.72 17.01
N VAL A 69 4.65 -10.69 16.70
CA VAL A 69 3.56 -10.77 15.71
C VAL A 69 4.10 -10.23 14.39
N GLN A 70 4.06 -11.04 13.34
CA GLN A 70 4.50 -10.68 11.99
C GLN A 70 3.30 -10.57 11.05
N VAL A 71 3.17 -9.43 10.40
CA VAL A 71 2.16 -9.19 9.35
C VAL A 71 2.77 -9.45 7.98
N PRO A 72 2.20 -10.31 7.12
CA PRO A 72 2.78 -10.60 5.81
C PRO A 72 2.39 -9.57 4.74
N PHE A 73 2.27 -8.28 5.11
CA PHE A 73 2.06 -7.12 4.23
C PHE A 73 2.40 -5.83 4.98
N ALA A 74 2.35 -4.66 4.30
CA ALA A 74 2.82 -3.39 4.85
C ALA A 74 1.86 -2.75 5.85
N GLY A 75 0.55 -2.80 5.60
CA GLY A 75 -0.45 -2.10 6.42
C GLY A 75 -0.71 -2.78 7.77
N VAL A 76 -0.79 -1.99 8.83
CA VAL A 76 -1.08 -2.45 10.20
C VAL A 76 -2.27 -1.74 10.82
N ASP A 77 -2.96 -0.95 10.04
CA ASP A 77 -4.11 -0.14 10.43
C ASP A 77 -5.31 -0.94 10.98
N SER A 78 -5.37 -2.25 10.69
CA SER A 78 -6.39 -3.17 11.23
C SER A 78 -6.05 -3.78 12.59
N PHE A 79 -4.84 -3.54 13.12
CA PHE A 79 -4.41 -4.09 14.40
C PHE A 79 -4.74 -3.17 15.58
N ASP A 80 -5.19 -3.75 16.69
CA ASP A 80 -5.27 -3.04 17.98
C ASP A 80 -3.85 -2.88 18.56
N LEU A 81 -3.16 -1.80 18.14
CA LEU A 81 -1.79 -1.52 18.55
C LEU A 81 -1.67 -1.24 20.04
N ALA A 82 -2.74 -0.73 20.67
CA ALA A 82 -2.76 -0.49 22.12
C ALA A 82 -2.69 -1.83 22.87
N THR A 83 -3.45 -2.81 22.45
CA THR A 83 -3.42 -4.17 23.03
C THR A 83 -2.04 -4.83 22.89
N LEU A 84 -1.39 -4.71 21.73
CA LEU A 84 -0.04 -5.24 21.54
C LEU A 84 0.99 -4.54 22.44
N ARG A 85 0.88 -3.22 22.57
CA ARG A 85 1.73 -2.42 23.46
C ARG A 85 1.54 -2.80 24.94
N GLU A 86 0.30 -2.96 25.40
CA GLU A 86 -0.03 -3.41 26.75
C GLU A 86 0.55 -4.80 27.04
N ALA A 87 0.50 -5.70 26.06
CA ALA A 87 1.07 -7.04 26.15
C ALA A 87 2.60 -7.08 26.05
N GLY A 88 3.24 -5.97 25.63
CA GLY A 88 4.69 -5.91 25.41
C GLY A 88 5.16 -6.76 24.22
N VAL A 89 4.26 -7.07 23.27
CA VAL A 89 4.58 -7.91 22.11
C VAL A 89 4.89 -7.04 20.90
N PRO A 90 6.10 -7.14 20.32
CA PRO A 90 6.47 -6.43 19.11
C PRO A 90 5.61 -6.85 17.91
N LEU A 91 5.31 -5.87 17.04
CA LEU A 91 4.71 -6.07 15.73
C LEU A 91 5.74 -5.74 14.66
N ALA A 92 5.88 -6.60 13.66
CA ALA A 92 6.62 -6.27 12.45
C ALA A 92 5.73 -6.47 11.22
N ASN A 93 5.99 -5.69 10.18
CA ASN A 93 5.31 -5.81 8.89
C ASN A 93 6.28 -6.24 7.79
N SER A 94 5.79 -6.36 6.55
CA SER A 94 6.61 -6.67 5.40
C SER A 94 6.44 -5.62 4.30
N HIS A 95 7.56 -5.27 3.68
CA HIS A 95 7.64 -4.34 2.57
C HIS A 95 8.15 -5.00 1.28
N GLY A 96 8.17 -6.34 1.23
CA GLY A 96 8.73 -7.11 0.12
C GLY A 96 8.00 -6.99 -1.22
N ASN A 97 7.04 -6.07 -1.35
CA ASN A 97 6.33 -5.74 -2.59
C ASN A 97 6.43 -4.25 -2.95
N HIS A 98 7.35 -3.51 -2.35
CA HIS A 98 7.43 -2.05 -2.54
C HIS A 98 7.80 -1.65 -3.97
N GLU A 99 8.59 -2.45 -4.68
CA GLU A 99 8.94 -2.24 -6.09
C GLU A 99 7.71 -2.29 -6.97
N VAL A 100 6.94 -3.38 -6.87
CA VAL A 100 5.70 -3.56 -7.68
C VAL A 100 4.64 -2.52 -7.37
N THR A 101 4.53 -2.11 -6.11
CA THR A 101 3.62 -1.03 -5.71
C THR A 101 4.05 0.30 -6.35
N ALA A 102 5.35 0.56 -6.43
CA ALA A 102 5.89 1.73 -7.10
C ALA A 102 5.63 1.69 -8.62
N GLU A 103 5.83 0.53 -9.26
CA GLU A 103 5.50 0.33 -10.68
C GLU A 103 4.02 0.63 -10.96
N HIS A 104 3.12 0.19 -10.08
CA HIS A 104 1.69 0.45 -10.21
C HIS A 104 1.35 1.93 -10.12
N ALA A 105 2.00 2.69 -9.24
CA ALA A 105 1.83 4.16 -9.19
C ALA A 105 2.19 4.80 -10.53
N ILE A 106 3.31 4.40 -11.13
CA ILE A 106 3.75 4.88 -12.45
C ILE A 106 2.78 4.46 -13.55
N ALA A 107 2.25 3.23 -13.49
CA ALA A 107 1.24 2.76 -14.43
C ALA A 107 -0.04 3.60 -14.38
N LEU A 108 -0.52 3.96 -13.18
CA LEU A 108 -1.66 4.87 -13.00
C LEU A 108 -1.37 6.27 -13.58
N MET A 109 -0.16 6.82 -13.36
CA MET A 109 0.26 8.09 -13.95
C MET A 109 0.20 8.02 -15.49
N PHE A 110 0.74 6.97 -16.11
CA PHE A 110 0.68 6.80 -17.56
C PHE A 110 -0.74 6.55 -18.08
N ALA A 111 -1.54 5.73 -17.38
CA ALA A 111 -2.92 5.44 -17.78
C ALA A 111 -3.76 6.72 -17.87
N LEU A 112 -3.59 7.63 -16.91
CA LEU A 112 -4.23 8.95 -16.88
C LEU A 112 -3.72 9.85 -18.00
N THR A 113 -2.42 10.12 -17.98
CA THR A 113 -1.84 11.20 -18.80
C THR A 113 -1.76 10.85 -20.29
N ARG A 114 -1.58 9.54 -20.61
CA ARG A 114 -1.56 9.03 -21.99
C ARG A 114 -2.95 8.59 -22.48
N ARG A 115 -3.98 8.70 -21.63
CA ARG A 115 -5.38 8.33 -21.95
C ARG A 115 -5.50 6.90 -22.50
N ILE A 116 -4.68 5.97 -21.98
CA ILE A 116 -4.56 4.62 -22.54
C ILE A 116 -5.91 3.91 -22.51
N ILE A 117 -6.65 4.00 -21.39
CA ILE A 117 -7.92 3.29 -21.20
C ILE A 117 -9.02 3.81 -22.15
N PRO A 118 -9.34 5.12 -22.20
CA PRO A 118 -10.33 5.62 -23.13
C PRO A 118 -9.94 5.39 -24.60
N TYR A 119 -8.68 5.58 -24.97
CA TYR A 119 -8.22 5.38 -26.35
C TYR A 119 -8.28 3.91 -26.79
N ASP A 120 -7.93 2.95 -25.92
CA ASP A 120 -8.10 1.53 -26.20
C ASP A 120 -9.58 1.18 -26.42
N ARG A 121 -10.46 1.65 -25.50
CA ARG A 121 -11.90 1.43 -25.59
C ARG A 121 -12.47 1.96 -26.90
N ASP A 122 -12.13 3.16 -27.28
CA ASP A 122 -12.65 3.85 -28.45
C ASP A 122 -12.14 3.20 -29.75
N LEU A 123 -10.83 2.85 -29.79
CA LEU A 123 -10.26 2.17 -30.96
C LEU A 123 -10.87 0.78 -31.19
N ARG A 124 -11.27 0.06 -30.13
CA ARG A 124 -12.02 -1.20 -30.25
C ARG A 124 -13.40 -1.01 -30.89
N GLN A 125 -13.92 0.21 -30.91
CA GLN A 125 -15.15 0.61 -31.59
C GLN A 125 -14.90 1.24 -32.98
N GLY A 126 -13.65 1.27 -33.44
CA GLY A 126 -13.25 1.88 -34.71
C GLY A 126 -13.13 3.42 -34.65
N ILE A 127 -13.15 4.00 -33.46
CA ILE A 127 -12.98 5.45 -33.26
C ILE A 127 -11.50 5.77 -33.16
N TRP A 128 -10.97 6.52 -34.16
CA TRP A 128 -9.60 6.99 -34.19
C TRP A 128 -9.48 8.39 -33.59
N HIS A 129 -8.70 8.50 -32.52
CA HIS A 129 -8.20 9.79 -32.02
C HIS A 129 -6.96 10.11 -32.84
N GLY A 130 -7.12 10.78 -33.98
CA GLY A 130 -6.13 10.87 -35.02
C GLY A 130 -4.94 11.78 -34.74
N PHE A 131 -3.96 11.77 -35.66
CA PHE A 131 -2.73 12.56 -35.61
C PHE A 131 -2.96 14.07 -35.70
N THR A 132 -4.11 14.51 -36.18
CA THR A 132 -4.38 15.89 -36.58
C THR A 132 -5.35 16.65 -35.68
N THR A 133 -6.11 15.95 -34.84
CA THR A 133 -7.08 16.55 -33.92
C THR A 133 -6.82 16.02 -32.51
N MET A 134 -5.96 16.72 -31.77
CA MET A 134 -5.84 16.50 -30.34
C MET A 134 -6.93 17.30 -29.62
N ASP A 135 -8.18 16.84 -29.74
CA ASP A 135 -9.32 17.44 -29.02
C ASP A 135 -9.13 17.32 -27.49
N GLU A 136 -8.37 16.31 -27.07
CA GLU A 136 -7.98 16.10 -25.69
C GLU A 136 -6.48 15.80 -25.61
N PRO A 137 -5.65 16.74 -25.14
CA PRO A 137 -4.21 16.60 -25.15
C PRO A 137 -3.74 15.47 -24.23
N VAL A 138 -2.82 14.64 -24.72
CA VAL A 138 -2.04 13.73 -23.91
C VAL A 138 -0.88 14.48 -23.25
N ILE A 139 -0.60 14.15 -22.01
CA ILE A 139 0.43 14.80 -21.20
C ILE A 139 1.66 13.92 -21.12
N GLY A 140 2.84 14.49 -21.39
CA GLY A 140 4.12 13.84 -21.15
C GLY A 140 4.57 14.00 -19.71
N LEU A 141 5.27 13.01 -19.17
CA LEU A 141 5.86 13.08 -17.83
C LEU A 141 7.26 13.73 -17.85
N TYR A 142 7.97 13.66 -18.98
CA TYR A 142 9.29 14.24 -19.16
C TYR A 142 9.33 15.72 -18.76
N GLY A 143 10.29 16.07 -17.90
CA GLY A 143 10.49 17.44 -17.42
C GLY A 143 9.45 17.95 -16.41
N LYS A 144 8.44 17.14 -16.08
CA LYS A 144 7.43 17.47 -15.06
C LYS A 144 7.95 17.24 -13.65
N THR A 145 7.25 17.81 -12.69
CA THR A 145 7.58 17.68 -11.27
C THR A 145 6.62 16.70 -10.60
N VAL A 146 7.16 15.66 -9.97
CA VAL A 146 6.40 14.75 -9.10
C VAL A 146 6.71 15.07 -7.64
N GLY A 147 5.66 15.27 -6.84
CA GLY A 147 5.71 15.35 -5.41
C GLY A 147 5.34 14.00 -4.79
N ILE A 148 6.20 13.44 -3.96
CA ILE A 148 5.97 12.16 -3.27
C ILE A 148 5.68 12.45 -1.80
N ALA A 149 4.44 12.25 -1.37
CA ALA A 149 4.04 12.31 0.02
C ALA A 149 4.30 10.97 0.70
N GLY A 150 5.41 10.90 1.44
CA GLY A 150 5.93 9.68 2.06
C GLY A 150 7.14 9.09 1.32
N LEU A 151 8.36 9.37 1.84
CA LEU A 151 9.60 8.83 1.29
C LEU A 151 10.08 7.60 2.08
N GLY A 152 9.21 6.58 2.18
CA GLY A 152 9.53 5.24 2.66
C GLY A 152 10.03 4.33 1.54
N HIS A 153 9.85 3.00 1.69
CA HIS A 153 10.28 2.02 0.69
C HIS A 153 9.62 2.24 -0.68
N ILE A 154 8.30 2.37 -0.73
CA ILE A 154 7.55 2.62 -1.98
C ILE A 154 7.94 3.97 -2.58
N GLY A 155 7.89 5.04 -1.78
CA GLY A 155 8.22 6.40 -2.26
C GLY A 155 9.64 6.52 -2.78
N GLY A 156 10.61 5.84 -2.13
CA GLY A 156 11.99 5.78 -2.60
C GLY A 156 12.16 5.04 -3.92
N HIS A 157 11.30 4.05 -4.21
CA HIS A 157 11.32 3.36 -5.50
C HIS A 157 10.66 4.21 -6.61
N ILE A 158 9.52 4.85 -6.33
CA ILE A 158 8.87 5.83 -7.23
C ILE A 158 9.87 6.93 -7.60
N LEU A 159 10.60 7.47 -6.62
CA LEU A 159 11.64 8.48 -6.84
C LEU A 159 12.66 8.03 -7.89
N ARG A 160 13.19 6.80 -7.75
CA ARG A 160 14.20 6.26 -8.69
C ARG A 160 13.64 6.14 -10.11
N ILE A 161 12.40 5.66 -10.26
CA ILE A 161 11.74 5.53 -11.56
C ILE A 161 11.50 6.91 -12.18
N CYS A 162 10.96 7.86 -11.42
CA CYS A 162 10.70 9.21 -11.90
C CYS A 162 11.99 9.94 -12.31
N ARG A 163 13.08 9.77 -11.57
CA ARG A 163 14.40 10.27 -11.94
C ARG A 163 14.89 9.69 -13.27
N ALA A 164 14.72 8.38 -13.47
CA ALA A 164 15.09 7.72 -14.73
C ALA A 164 14.25 8.18 -15.93
N MET A 165 13.09 8.81 -15.68
CA MET A 165 12.23 9.45 -16.69
C MET A 165 12.49 10.96 -16.83
N ASP A 166 13.60 11.48 -16.31
CA ASP A 166 13.95 12.89 -16.32
C ASP A 166 12.90 13.82 -15.69
N MET A 167 12.19 13.35 -14.68
CA MET A 167 11.29 14.17 -13.89
C MET A 167 12.04 14.86 -12.74
N LYS A 168 11.56 16.03 -12.32
CA LYS A 168 11.94 16.61 -11.02
C LYS A 168 11.18 15.89 -9.92
N VAL A 169 11.84 15.61 -8.79
CA VAL A 169 11.25 14.88 -7.67
C VAL A 169 11.30 15.71 -6.39
N LEU A 170 10.13 15.99 -5.84
CA LEU A 170 9.95 16.63 -4.54
C LEU A 170 9.50 15.57 -3.52
N GLY A 171 9.92 15.70 -2.27
CA GLY A 171 9.52 14.77 -1.21
C GLY A 171 8.89 15.48 -0.04
N LEU A 172 7.75 14.98 0.45
CA LEU A 172 7.14 15.42 1.70
C LEU A 172 7.38 14.35 2.77
N LYS A 173 8.02 14.75 3.87
CA LYS A 173 8.38 13.86 4.99
C LYS A 173 8.04 14.50 6.31
N ARG A 174 7.70 13.68 7.30
CA ARG A 174 7.48 14.16 8.67
C ARG A 174 8.76 14.66 9.33
N THR A 175 9.88 13.97 9.11
CA THR A 175 11.17 14.32 9.73
C THR A 175 12.15 14.72 8.64
N ALA A 176 12.75 15.89 8.76
CA ALA A 176 13.81 16.34 7.86
C ALA A 176 15.01 15.38 7.94
N GLY A 177 15.63 15.08 6.78
CA GLY A 177 16.73 14.12 6.66
C GLY A 177 16.26 12.66 6.58
N GLY A 178 17.20 11.71 6.73
CA GLY A 178 16.96 10.27 6.61
C GLY A 178 16.94 9.76 5.18
N ALA A 179 16.54 8.48 5.01
CA ALA A 179 16.56 7.80 3.72
C ALA A 179 15.91 8.61 2.60
N TYR A 180 16.55 8.64 1.44
CA TYR A 180 16.12 9.30 0.21
C TYR A 180 16.04 10.85 0.23
N SER A 181 16.29 11.54 1.35
CA SER A 181 16.22 13.02 1.40
C SER A 181 17.24 13.69 0.49
N ASP A 182 18.42 13.09 0.33
CA ASP A 182 19.49 13.61 -0.54
C ASP A 182 19.29 13.27 -2.02
N LEU A 183 18.26 12.48 -2.33
CA LEU A 183 17.95 12.04 -3.69
C LEU A 183 16.77 12.82 -4.32
N VAL A 184 16.08 13.65 -3.57
CA VAL A 184 15.05 14.57 -4.09
C VAL A 184 15.62 15.92 -4.43
N ASP A 185 14.99 16.66 -5.34
CA ASP A 185 15.38 18.03 -5.68
C ASP A 185 15.12 19.00 -4.52
N ARG A 186 14.04 18.72 -3.74
CA ARG A 186 13.75 19.39 -2.48
C ARG A 186 12.92 18.48 -1.57
N ALA A 187 13.29 18.45 -0.29
CA ALA A 187 12.49 17.82 0.77
C ALA A 187 11.70 18.90 1.54
N TYR A 188 10.46 18.61 1.86
CA TYR A 188 9.53 19.48 2.59
C TYR A 188 9.11 18.80 3.91
N GLY A 189 8.93 19.62 4.95
CA GLY A 189 8.26 19.23 6.19
C GLY A 189 6.73 19.36 6.12
N PRO A 190 6.00 18.84 7.12
CA PRO A 190 4.53 18.92 7.13
C PRO A 190 3.97 20.35 7.10
N GLU A 191 4.68 21.29 7.69
CA GLU A 191 4.37 22.73 7.70
C GLU A 191 4.51 23.39 6.32
N GLU A 192 5.31 22.82 5.45
CA GLU A 192 5.52 23.27 4.07
C GLU A 192 4.59 22.55 3.07
N LYS A 193 3.63 21.74 3.54
CA LYS A 193 2.72 20.92 2.72
C LYS A 193 2.11 21.71 1.56
N MET A 194 1.60 22.89 1.81
CA MET A 194 0.92 23.69 0.80
C MET A 194 1.88 24.21 -0.28
N GLU A 195 3.14 24.47 0.05
CA GLU A 195 4.17 24.82 -0.93
C GLU A 195 4.55 23.62 -1.79
N PHE A 196 4.76 22.47 -1.15
CA PHE A 196 5.00 21.19 -1.83
C PHE A 196 3.91 20.87 -2.86
N LEU A 197 2.63 21.01 -2.48
CA LEU A 197 1.50 20.72 -3.36
C LEU A 197 1.47 21.65 -4.59
N ARG A 198 1.67 22.95 -4.39
CA ARG A 198 1.70 23.92 -5.51
C ARG A 198 2.89 23.73 -6.46
N ALA A 199 4.00 23.19 -5.96
CA ALA A 199 5.21 22.97 -6.75
C ALA A 199 5.19 21.66 -7.56
N SER A 200 4.20 20.80 -7.35
CA SER A 200 4.11 19.46 -7.93
C SER A 200 3.09 19.41 -9.05
N ASP A 201 3.47 19.04 -10.28
CA ASP A 201 2.50 18.72 -11.36
C ASP A 201 1.71 17.44 -11.03
N PHE A 202 2.36 16.48 -10.35
CA PHE A 202 1.79 15.22 -9.89
C PHE A 202 2.06 15.07 -8.40
N VAL A 203 1.06 14.68 -7.63
CA VAL A 203 1.24 14.28 -6.21
C VAL A 203 0.92 12.81 -6.08
N VAL A 204 1.88 12.04 -5.56
CA VAL A 204 1.72 10.62 -5.25
C VAL A 204 1.66 10.45 -3.75
N ASP A 205 0.49 10.01 -3.26
CA ASP A 205 0.27 9.67 -1.86
C ASP A 205 0.68 8.23 -1.60
N VAL A 206 1.68 8.05 -0.74
CA VAL A 206 2.15 6.77 -0.20
C VAL A 206 2.24 6.79 1.33
N LEU A 207 1.43 7.65 1.94
CA LEU A 207 1.38 7.77 3.40
C LEU A 207 0.71 6.54 4.04
N PRO A 208 1.18 6.09 5.21
CA PRO A 208 0.42 5.17 6.05
C PRO A 208 -0.81 5.88 6.63
N LEU A 209 -1.87 5.13 6.93
CA LEU A 209 -3.02 5.68 7.64
C LEU A 209 -2.75 5.67 9.15
N THR A 210 -2.74 6.85 9.73
CA THR A 210 -2.55 7.11 11.16
C THR A 210 -3.47 8.26 11.58
N SER A 211 -3.57 8.56 12.86
CA SER A 211 -4.30 9.76 13.34
C SER A 211 -3.73 11.08 12.81
N GLU A 212 -2.44 11.11 12.41
CA GLU A 212 -1.79 12.30 11.84
C GLU A 212 -2.05 12.44 10.33
N THR A 213 -2.40 11.34 9.65
CA THR A 213 -2.55 11.28 8.19
C THR A 213 -3.98 11.01 7.73
N GLU A 214 -4.90 10.78 8.64
CA GLU A 214 -6.33 10.71 8.34
C GLU A 214 -6.81 12.02 7.71
N ASN A 215 -7.48 11.94 6.55
CA ASN A 215 -7.91 13.10 5.76
C ASN A 215 -6.79 14.14 5.52
N PHE A 216 -5.55 13.67 5.34
CA PHE A 216 -4.40 14.53 5.12
C PHE A 216 -4.53 15.37 3.84
N PHE A 217 -5.22 14.82 2.84
CA PHE A 217 -5.60 15.51 1.60
C PHE A 217 -7.09 15.82 1.63
N GLY A 218 -7.43 17.09 1.81
CA GLY A 218 -8.80 17.59 1.80
C GLY A 218 -8.96 18.71 0.78
N LYS A 219 -10.05 19.46 0.91
CA LYS A 219 -10.43 20.52 -0.04
C LYS A 219 -9.32 21.56 -0.25
N ALA A 220 -8.68 22.02 0.82
CA ALA A 220 -7.64 23.06 0.72
C ALA A 220 -6.40 22.55 -0.04
N GLU A 221 -6.04 21.29 0.16
CA GLU A 221 -4.94 20.62 -0.52
C GLU A 221 -5.22 20.47 -2.02
N PHE A 222 -6.43 20.04 -2.39
CA PHE A 222 -6.82 19.92 -3.79
C PHE A 222 -6.93 21.28 -4.49
N GLU A 223 -7.38 22.33 -3.80
CA GLU A 223 -7.33 23.69 -4.33
C GLU A 223 -5.89 24.17 -4.58
N ALA A 224 -4.94 23.79 -3.73
CA ALA A 224 -3.53 24.10 -3.94
C ALA A 224 -2.92 23.35 -5.12
N MET A 225 -3.54 22.22 -5.52
CA MET A 225 -3.15 21.39 -6.66
C MET A 225 -3.96 21.67 -7.94
N ARG A 226 -4.62 22.82 -8.03
CA ARG A 226 -5.49 23.15 -9.18
C ARG A 226 -4.83 22.92 -10.53
N GLY A 227 -5.46 22.06 -11.36
CA GLY A 227 -4.94 21.66 -12.68
C GLY A 227 -3.87 20.57 -12.64
N HIS A 228 -3.57 20.01 -11.47
CA HIS A 228 -2.58 18.96 -11.28
C HIS A 228 -3.23 17.58 -11.15
N TRP A 229 -2.40 16.55 -11.00
CA TRP A 229 -2.80 15.14 -10.96
C TRP A 229 -2.53 14.55 -9.58
N PHE A 230 -3.45 13.71 -9.12
CA PHE A 230 -3.33 13.03 -7.83
C PHE A 230 -3.30 11.52 -7.99
N ILE A 231 -2.35 10.84 -7.36
CA ILE A 231 -2.24 9.38 -7.37
C ILE A 231 -2.26 8.90 -5.92
N ASN A 232 -3.27 8.11 -5.56
CA ASN A 232 -3.31 7.46 -4.26
C ASN A 232 -2.94 5.98 -4.39
N ILE A 233 -1.80 5.64 -3.80
CA ILE A 233 -1.30 4.26 -3.67
C ILE A 233 -1.03 3.92 -2.19
N GLY A 234 -1.35 4.84 -1.27
CA GLY A 234 -1.19 4.68 0.17
C GLY A 234 -2.38 4.02 0.83
N ARG A 235 -3.35 4.82 1.27
CA ARG A 235 -4.61 4.38 1.89
C ARG A 235 -5.75 5.31 1.49
N GLY A 236 -6.99 4.76 1.38
CA GLY A 236 -8.18 5.57 1.12
C GLY A 236 -8.39 6.64 2.20
N GLY A 237 -8.26 6.26 3.46
CA GLY A 237 -8.50 7.15 4.61
C GLY A 237 -7.49 8.32 4.78
N THR A 238 -6.39 8.36 4.01
CA THR A 238 -5.51 9.54 3.99
C THR A 238 -6.13 10.70 3.21
N VAL A 239 -7.24 10.45 2.51
CA VAL A 239 -7.91 11.39 1.63
C VAL A 239 -9.36 11.58 2.06
N ASP A 240 -9.81 12.81 2.16
CA ASP A 240 -11.23 13.14 2.28
C ASP A 240 -11.92 12.76 0.96
N GLU A 241 -12.73 11.70 1.01
CA GLU A 241 -13.40 11.13 -0.15
C GLU A 241 -14.23 12.15 -0.91
N LYS A 242 -15.05 12.90 -0.18
CA LYS A 242 -15.95 13.89 -0.76
C LYS A 242 -15.19 15.05 -1.39
N ALA A 243 -14.15 15.52 -0.71
CA ALA A 243 -13.32 16.60 -1.23
C ALA A 243 -12.60 16.21 -2.53
N LEU A 244 -12.08 14.97 -2.63
CA LEU A 244 -11.48 14.45 -3.84
C LEU A 244 -12.50 14.34 -4.98
N TYR A 245 -13.68 13.77 -4.69
CA TYR A 245 -14.76 13.64 -5.68
C TYR A 245 -15.16 14.99 -6.26
N GLU A 246 -15.44 15.98 -5.42
CA GLU A 246 -15.83 17.33 -5.86
C GLU A 246 -14.72 18.01 -6.67
N ALA A 247 -13.46 17.89 -6.25
CA ALA A 247 -12.30 18.48 -6.96
C ALA A 247 -12.10 17.86 -8.36
N LEU A 248 -12.42 16.58 -8.53
CA LEU A 248 -12.37 15.91 -9.82
C LEU A 248 -13.56 16.27 -10.71
N LYS A 249 -14.75 16.37 -10.11
CA LYS A 249 -16.02 16.67 -10.80
C LYS A 249 -16.08 18.10 -11.32
N ASP A 250 -15.56 19.05 -10.57
CA ASP A 250 -15.55 20.48 -10.97
C ASP A 250 -14.29 20.87 -11.78
N GLY A 251 -13.33 19.93 -11.98
CA GLY A 251 -12.12 20.16 -12.73
C GLY A 251 -11.03 20.92 -11.95
N THR A 252 -11.16 21.07 -10.64
CA THR A 252 -10.08 21.57 -9.77
C THR A 252 -8.84 20.72 -9.94
N LEU A 253 -8.97 19.38 -9.89
CA LEU A 253 -7.93 18.44 -10.28
C LEU A 253 -8.10 18.02 -11.74
N ALA A 254 -6.98 17.90 -12.45
CA ALA A 254 -6.97 17.39 -13.82
C ALA A 254 -7.37 15.91 -13.90
N GLY A 255 -7.05 15.13 -12.87
CA GLY A 255 -7.46 13.74 -12.76
C GLY A 255 -6.81 13.03 -11.58
N ALA A 256 -7.29 11.82 -11.29
CA ALA A 256 -6.74 10.98 -10.23
C ALA A 256 -6.62 9.50 -10.62
N GLY A 257 -5.55 8.85 -10.13
CA GLY A 257 -5.37 7.41 -10.13
C GLY A 257 -5.51 6.87 -8.71
N ILE A 258 -6.41 5.92 -8.51
CA ILE A 258 -6.78 5.44 -7.16
C ILE A 258 -6.69 3.93 -7.13
N ASP A 259 -5.86 3.40 -6.22
CA ASP A 259 -5.75 1.95 -5.99
C ASP A 259 -6.41 1.53 -4.66
N PRO A 260 -6.07 2.13 -3.49
CA PRO A 260 -6.79 1.87 -2.25
C PRO A 260 -8.03 2.77 -2.12
N TRP A 261 -9.12 2.18 -1.63
CA TRP A 261 -10.43 2.80 -1.58
C TRP A 261 -10.95 2.93 -0.14
N TRP A 262 -12.16 3.48 0.02
CA TRP A 262 -12.85 3.65 1.31
C TRP A 262 -13.78 2.48 1.64
N VAL A 263 -14.31 1.80 0.62
CA VAL A 263 -15.24 0.67 0.78
C VAL A 263 -14.64 -0.59 0.17
N TYR A 264 -14.59 -1.66 0.96
CA TYR A 264 -14.10 -2.97 0.53
C TYR A 264 -15.20 -4.01 0.62
N PRO A 265 -15.22 -5.02 -0.29
CA PRO A 265 -16.17 -6.11 -0.20
C PRO A 265 -15.96 -6.90 1.09
N GLN A 266 -17.06 -7.16 1.81
CA GLN A 266 -17.02 -8.00 3.00
C GLN A 266 -16.69 -9.44 2.61
N GLN A 267 -15.85 -10.09 3.39
CA GLN A 267 -15.46 -11.47 3.16
C GLN A 267 -16.31 -12.44 4.01
N PRO A 268 -16.67 -13.62 3.50
CA PRO A 268 -16.42 -14.11 2.14
C PRO A 268 -17.32 -13.46 1.09
N VAL A 269 -16.75 -13.12 -0.07
CA VAL A 269 -17.52 -12.60 -1.19
C VAL A 269 -18.24 -13.74 -1.90
N ALA A 270 -19.58 -13.64 -2.02
CA ALA A 270 -20.35 -14.58 -2.81
C ALA A 270 -19.99 -14.43 -4.30
N LYS A 271 -19.59 -15.53 -4.92
CA LYS A 271 -19.16 -15.57 -6.31
C LYS A 271 -20.08 -16.48 -7.13
N ASP A 272 -20.32 -16.09 -8.38
CA ASP A 272 -20.94 -16.95 -9.37
C ASP A 272 -20.03 -18.20 -9.59
N PRO A 273 -20.58 -19.41 -9.48
CA PRO A 273 -19.78 -20.63 -9.54
C PRO A 273 -19.22 -20.94 -10.91
N VAL A 274 -19.77 -20.32 -11.98
CA VAL A 274 -19.34 -20.55 -13.37
C VAL A 274 -18.32 -19.49 -13.80
N THR A 275 -18.60 -18.23 -13.52
CA THR A 275 -17.77 -17.11 -14.01
C THR A 275 -16.75 -16.62 -12.99
N GLY A 276 -16.85 -17.02 -11.72
CA GLY A 276 -16.05 -16.51 -10.61
C GLY A 276 -16.29 -15.05 -10.26
N ARG A 277 -17.22 -14.38 -10.94
CA ARG A 277 -17.56 -12.97 -10.68
C ARG A 277 -18.36 -12.82 -9.40
N MET A 278 -18.25 -11.66 -8.76
CA MET A 278 -19.09 -11.32 -7.61
C MET A 278 -20.57 -11.30 -8.02
N LEU A 279 -21.43 -11.90 -7.19
CA LEU A 279 -22.88 -11.95 -7.46
C LEU A 279 -23.54 -10.58 -7.25
N HIS A 280 -22.98 -9.77 -6.36
CA HIS A 280 -23.45 -8.41 -6.09
C HIS A 280 -22.31 -7.42 -6.29
N PRO A 281 -22.49 -6.37 -7.10
CA PRO A 281 -21.47 -5.35 -7.26
C PRO A 281 -21.27 -4.61 -5.94
N VAL A 282 -20.00 -4.38 -5.60
CA VAL A 282 -19.61 -3.52 -4.48
C VAL A 282 -18.85 -2.36 -5.08
N PHE A 283 -19.38 -1.16 -4.91
CA PHE A 283 -18.67 0.04 -5.31
C PHE A 283 -17.62 0.39 -4.24
N PRO A 284 -16.41 0.78 -4.64
CA PRO A 284 -15.29 0.95 -3.72
C PRO A 284 -15.33 2.26 -2.93
N ALA A 285 -16.34 3.10 -3.18
CA ALA A 285 -16.48 4.43 -2.61
C ALA A 285 -17.97 4.75 -2.34
N HIS A 286 -18.22 5.75 -1.49
CA HIS A 286 -19.57 6.28 -1.27
C HIS A 286 -19.95 7.28 -2.35
N GLU A 287 -18.97 8.03 -2.90
CA GLU A 287 -19.17 8.94 -4.03
C GLU A 287 -18.95 8.21 -5.37
N PRO A 288 -19.66 8.59 -6.44
CA PRO A 288 -19.66 7.85 -7.72
C PRO A 288 -18.44 8.17 -8.61
N PHE A 289 -17.23 7.87 -8.14
CA PHE A 289 -15.99 8.04 -8.91
C PHE A 289 -15.99 7.33 -10.27
N TRP A 290 -16.74 6.22 -10.40
CA TRP A 290 -16.87 5.45 -11.65
C TRP A 290 -17.60 6.19 -12.78
N GLU A 291 -18.25 7.31 -12.48
CA GLU A 291 -18.90 8.18 -13.46
C GLU A 291 -17.95 9.27 -14.00
N LEU A 292 -16.81 9.48 -13.36
CA LEU A 292 -15.88 10.54 -13.70
C LEU A 292 -14.90 10.10 -14.81
N PRO A 293 -14.78 10.84 -15.93
CA PRO A 293 -13.91 10.46 -17.04
C PRO A 293 -12.42 10.65 -16.77
N ASN A 294 -12.07 11.44 -15.75
CA ASN A 294 -10.72 11.80 -15.36
C ASN A 294 -10.19 10.97 -14.16
N VAL A 295 -10.78 9.80 -13.93
CA VAL A 295 -10.34 8.86 -12.89
C VAL A 295 -9.90 7.53 -13.49
N VAL A 296 -8.76 7.03 -13.05
CA VAL A 296 -8.31 5.64 -13.29
C VAL A 296 -8.45 4.88 -11.99
N MET A 297 -9.30 3.84 -12.01
CA MET A 297 -9.65 3.03 -10.86
C MET A 297 -8.92 1.69 -10.91
N SER A 298 -8.25 1.33 -9.82
CA SER A 298 -7.61 0.03 -9.62
C SER A 298 -8.17 -0.65 -8.36
N PRO A 299 -8.41 -1.96 -8.34
CA PRO A 299 -9.12 -2.63 -7.26
C PRO A 299 -8.20 -3.06 -6.09
N HIS A 300 -7.32 -2.19 -5.64
CA HIS A 300 -6.31 -2.40 -4.61
C HIS A 300 -5.40 -3.60 -4.93
N THR A 301 -4.85 -3.58 -6.13
CA THR A 301 -3.96 -4.63 -6.66
C THR A 301 -2.52 -4.14 -6.85
N GLY A 302 -2.22 -2.89 -6.52
CA GLY A 302 -0.90 -2.29 -6.73
C GLY A 302 0.27 -3.06 -6.08
N GLY A 303 0.02 -3.75 -4.97
CA GLY A 303 1.01 -4.59 -4.30
C GLY A 303 1.06 -6.05 -4.76
N PHE A 304 0.25 -6.45 -5.75
CA PHE A 304 0.13 -7.84 -6.19
C PHE A 304 0.73 -8.04 -7.59
N ALA A 305 1.83 -8.79 -7.65
CA ALA A 305 2.45 -9.29 -8.87
C ALA A 305 3.00 -10.69 -8.61
N ASP A 306 3.53 -11.33 -9.63
CA ASP A 306 4.12 -12.67 -9.59
C ASP A 306 5.24 -12.81 -8.54
N VAL A 307 6.01 -11.74 -8.32
CA VAL A 307 7.13 -11.70 -7.35
C VAL A 307 6.70 -11.26 -5.93
N SER A 308 5.48 -10.77 -5.74
CA SER A 308 5.04 -10.18 -4.46
C SER A 308 4.95 -11.19 -3.32
N VAL A 309 4.54 -12.42 -3.64
CA VAL A 309 4.42 -13.50 -2.65
C VAL A 309 5.77 -13.82 -2.03
N ASP A 310 6.78 -14.04 -2.88
CA ASP A 310 8.14 -14.39 -2.44
C ASP A 310 8.75 -13.25 -1.62
N GLY A 311 8.53 -12.00 -2.02
CA GLY A 311 8.99 -10.83 -1.28
C GLY A 311 8.33 -10.69 0.09
N LEU A 312 7.00 -10.63 0.15
CA LEU A 312 6.25 -10.39 1.38
C LEU A 312 6.38 -11.53 2.40
N TRP A 313 6.23 -12.77 1.91
CA TRP A 313 6.31 -13.95 2.79
C TRP A 313 7.73 -14.32 3.14
N GLY A 314 8.68 -14.12 2.21
CA GLY A 314 10.11 -14.32 2.47
C GLY A 314 10.61 -13.45 3.61
N GLU A 315 10.31 -12.14 3.55
CA GLU A 315 10.66 -11.20 4.62
C GLU A 315 9.95 -11.53 5.94
N SER A 316 8.68 -11.95 5.87
CA SER A 316 7.92 -12.36 7.06
C SER A 316 8.52 -13.59 7.73
N PHE A 317 8.94 -14.57 6.96
CA PHE A 317 9.59 -15.77 7.48
C PHE A 317 10.98 -15.49 8.03
N GLU A 318 11.76 -14.63 7.36
CA GLU A 318 13.04 -14.17 7.90
C GLU A 318 12.88 -13.51 9.28
N ASN A 319 11.87 -12.66 9.44
CA ASN A 319 11.56 -12.01 10.71
C ASN A 319 11.11 -13.00 11.80
N ALA A 320 10.26 -13.97 11.44
CA ALA A 320 9.83 -15.01 12.37
C ALA A 320 11.00 -15.89 12.84
N ILE A 321 11.91 -16.24 11.93
CA ILE A 321 13.14 -16.98 12.26
C ILE A 321 14.06 -16.14 13.16
N ARG A 322 14.24 -14.84 12.88
CA ARG A 322 15.00 -13.93 13.74
C ARG A 322 14.44 -13.89 15.15
N ALA A 323 13.13 -13.74 15.29
CA ALA A 323 12.48 -13.71 16.60
C ALA A 323 12.66 -15.04 17.37
N ASP A 324 12.56 -16.19 16.69
CA ASP A 324 12.81 -17.49 17.31
C ASP A 324 14.24 -17.60 17.83
N ARG A 325 15.22 -17.09 17.09
CA ARG A 325 16.64 -17.04 17.49
C ARG A 325 16.95 -15.97 18.54
N GLY A 326 16.01 -15.09 18.89
CA GLY A 326 16.24 -13.96 19.78
C GLY A 326 16.98 -12.79 19.11
N GLU A 327 17.02 -12.75 17.78
CA GLU A 327 17.56 -11.65 16.98
C GLU A 327 16.48 -10.58 16.75
N THR A 328 16.87 -9.32 16.51
CA THR A 328 15.93 -8.25 16.23
C THR A 328 15.31 -8.41 14.85
N PRO A 329 13.97 -8.52 14.73
CA PRO A 329 13.27 -8.50 13.44
C PRO A 329 13.49 -7.17 12.71
N LYS A 330 13.37 -7.21 11.39
CA LYS A 330 13.33 -6.01 10.54
C LYS A 330 11.93 -5.41 10.56
N ASN A 331 11.79 -4.14 10.18
CA ASN A 331 10.51 -3.44 9.99
C ASN A 331 9.60 -3.53 11.23
N LEU A 332 10.18 -3.35 12.41
CA LEU A 332 9.40 -3.22 13.63
C LEU A 332 8.53 -1.97 13.56
N VAL A 333 7.25 -2.16 13.81
CA VAL A 333 6.25 -1.09 13.85
C VAL A 333 6.38 -0.31 15.16
N ASP A 334 6.44 1.00 15.06
CA ASP A 334 6.27 1.88 16.21
C ASP A 334 4.81 1.83 16.67
N LEU A 335 4.53 1.09 17.75
CA LEU A 335 3.17 0.88 18.25
C LEU A 335 2.49 2.16 18.81
N GLN A 336 3.22 3.25 18.97
CA GLN A 336 2.65 4.54 19.33
C GLN A 336 2.23 5.33 18.09
N ARG A 337 3.02 5.23 17.03
CA ARG A 337 2.85 5.97 15.78
C ARG A 337 1.99 5.25 14.76
N GLY A 338 1.86 3.93 14.83
CA GLY A 338 1.01 3.14 13.97
C GLY A 338 1.64 2.72 12.63
N TYR A 339 2.96 2.79 12.49
CA TYR A 339 3.66 2.31 11.29
C TYR A 339 5.13 2.01 11.53
#